data_98cc9af73ae0d0eadfa242b6a1bb643f
#
_entry.id   98cc9af73ae0d0eadfa242b6a1bb643f
#
_cell.length_a   1.000
_cell.length_b   1.000
_cell.length_c   1.000
_cell.angle_alpha   90.00
_cell.angle_beta   90.00
_cell.angle_gamma   90.00
#
_symmetry.space_group_name_H-M   'P 1'
#
loop_
_entity.id
_entity.type
_entity.pdbx_description
1 polymer ?
#
loop_
_entity_poly.entity_id
_entity_poly.type
_entity_poly.pdbx_seq_one_letter_code
_entity_poly.pdbx_strand_id
1 'polypeptide(L)'
;MSSIGERLRTARIQRGLTQEALANLLDPPLTQGTIAHIENGRSETSRHIIWLALVLGLRIEWLLTGQGEMFEVRWPWTIPMSEVATLPPHVLEDIGDYIQMKVSKHRERTGNDPDTEA
;
A
#
# COMPACT_ATOMS: atom_id res chain seq x y z
N MET A 1 -19.77 7.94 1.76
CA MET A 1 -19.05 6.90 1.02
C MET A 1 -17.93 7.52 0.21
N SER A 2 -16.77 6.91 0.22
CA SER A 2 -15.63 7.44 -0.52
C SER A 2 -15.76 7.15 -2.02
N SER A 3 -15.30 8.09 -2.82
CA SER A 3 -15.16 7.89 -4.26
C SER A 3 -13.80 7.27 -4.59
N ILE A 4 -13.63 6.84 -5.84
CA ILE A 4 -12.34 6.35 -6.34
C ILE A 4 -11.26 7.42 -6.13
N GLY A 5 -11.56 8.67 -6.44
CA GLY A 5 -10.62 9.77 -6.26
C GLY A 5 -10.22 9.99 -4.81
N GLU A 6 -11.17 9.92 -3.89
CA GLU A 6 -10.88 10.04 -2.46
C GLU A 6 -10.04 8.89 -1.95
N ARG A 7 -10.32 7.67 -2.41
CA ARG A 7 -9.52 6.50 -2.04
C ARG A 7 -8.10 6.61 -2.59
N LEU A 8 -7.95 7.06 -3.82
CA LEU A 8 -6.63 7.31 -4.41
C LEU A 8 -5.85 8.31 -3.57
N ARG A 9 -6.47 9.40 -3.18
CA ARG A 9 -5.84 10.41 -2.34
C ARG A 9 -5.41 9.83 -1.00
N THR A 10 -6.28 9.05 -0.35
CA THR A 10 -5.98 8.39 0.92
C THR A 10 -4.74 7.51 0.79
N ALA A 11 -4.69 6.68 -0.24
CA ALA A 11 -3.56 5.78 -0.48
C ALA A 11 -2.28 6.56 -0.76
N ARG A 12 -2.37 7.61 -1.56
CA ARG A 12 -1.22 8.46 -1.86
C ARG A 12 -0.62 9.06 -0.59
N ILE A 13 -1.45 9.60 0.27
CA ILE A 13 -1.03 10.19 1.54
C ILE A 13 -0.42 9.13 2.44
N GLN A 14 -0.99 7.94 2.50
CA GLN A 14 -0.46 6.82 3.26
C GLN A 14 0.95 6.43 2.80
N ARG A 15 1.23 6.58 1.51
CA ARG A 15 2.57 6.33 0.96
C ARG A 15 3.52 7.52 1.13
N GLY A 16 3.05 8.64 1.67
CA GLY A 16 3.86 9.83 1.88
C GLY A 16 4.20 10.59 0.60
N LEU A 17 3.36 10.47 -0.42
CA LEU A 17 3.62 11.08 -1.72
C LEU A 17 2.79 12.33 -1.94
N THR A 18 3.41 13.32 -2.60
CA THR A 18 2.67 14.45 -3.17
C THR A 18 2.01 14.03 -4.48
N GLN A 19 1.08 14.83 -4.97
CA GLN A 19 0.48 14.56 -6.28
C GLN A 19 1.52 14.54 -7.39
N GLU A 20 2.49 15.45 -7.33
CA GLU A 20 3.57 15.51 -8.31
C GLU A 20 4.48 14.28 -8.22
N ALA A 21 4.83 13.85 -7.01
CA ALA A 21 5.66 12.67 -6.81
C ALA A 21 4.98 11.41 -7.34
N LEU A 22 3.68 11.27 -7.09
CA LEU A 22 2.92 10.15 -7.64
C LEU A 22 2.90 10.18 -9.16
N ALA A 23 2.65 11.35 -9.74
CA ALA A 23 2.62 11.51 -11.20
C ALA A 23 3.94 11.06 -11.83
N ASN A 24 5.06 11.37 -11.19
CA ASN A 24 6.39 11.04 -11.71
C ASN A 24 6.74 9.55 -11.58
N LEU A 25 5.99 8.77 -10.82
CA LEU A 25 6.23 7.33 -10.69
C LEU A 25 5.71 6.53 -11.89
N LEU A 26 4.84 7.11 -12.69
CA LEU A 26 4.32 6.42 -13.87
C LEU A 26 5.26 6.55 -15.05
N ASP A 27 5.18 5.62 -15.98
CA ASP A 27 5.99 5.61 -17.20
C ASP A 27 5.06 5.38 -18.40
N PRO A 28 4.82 6.39 -19.26
CA PRO A 28 5.34 7.77 -19.14
C PRO A 28 4.73 8.53 -17.97
N PRO A 29 5.45 9.54 -17.41
CA PRO A 29 4.94 10.28 -16.27
C PRO A 29 3.64 11.01 -16.58
N LEU A 30 2.79 11.12 -15.57
CA LEU A 30 1.63 11.98 -15.63
C LEU A 30 1.99 13.37 -15.10
N THR A 31 1.03 14.28 -15.13
CA THR A 31 1.19 15.60 -14.53
C THR A 31 0.50 15.64 -13.18
N GLN A 32 0.95 16.55 -12.31
CA GLN A 32 0.28 16.79 -11.04
C GLN A 32 -1.20 17.13 -11.25
N GLY A 33 -1.51 17.90 -12.28
CA GLY A 33 -2.89 18.29 -12.61
C GLY A 33 -3.75 17.08 -12.96
N THR A 34 -3.20 16.07 -13.62
CA THR A 34 -3.94 14.84 -13.92
C THR A 34 -4.30 14.09 -12.63
N ILE A 35 -3.35 13.99 -11.70
CA ILE A 35 -3.62 13.34 -10.40
C ILE A 35 -4.70 14.13 -9.64
N ALA A 36 -4.58 15.44 -9.58
CA ALA A 36 -5.57 16.29 -8.92
C ALA A 36 -6.96 16.11 -9.52
N HIS A 37 -7.04 16.01 -10.84
CA HIS A 37 -8.27 15.81 -11.57
C HIS A 37 -8.97 14.50 -11.17
N ILE A 38 -8.19 13.43 -11.10
CA ILE A 38 -8.69 12.11 -10.70
C ILE A 38 -9.16 12.15 -9.25
N GLU A 39 -8.36 12.73 -8.36
CA GLU A 39 -8.69 12.80 -6.93
C GLU A 39 -9.94 13.63 -6.66
N ASN A 40 -10.19 14.61 -7.50
CA ASN A 40 -11.38 15.47 -7.38
C ASN A 40 -12.65 14.87 -8.02
N GLY A 41 -12.55 13.65 -8.52
CA GLY A 41 -13.72 12.94 -9.07
C GLY A 41 -14.10 13.34 -10.48
N ARG A 42 -13.25 14.08 -11.18
CA ARG A 42 -13.54 14.55 -12.54
C ARG A 42 -13.18 13.54 -13.62
N SER A 43 -12.52 12.45 -13.24
CA SER A 43 -12.04 11.46 -14.20
C SER A 43 -12.08 10.05 -13.59
N GLU A 44 -13.24 9.64 -13.11
CA GLU A 44 -13.42 8.36 -12.41
C GLU A 44 -13.16 7.15 -13.30
N THR A 45 -13.29 7.32 -14.61
CA THR A 45 -13.06 6.22 -15.57
C THR A 45 -11.69 6.31 -16.22
N SER A 46 -10.76 7.00 -15.61
CA SER A 46 -9.43 7.17 -16.16
C SER A 46 -8.75 5.84 -16.41
N ARG A 47 -8.18 5.69 -17.61
CA ARG A 47 -7.32 4.54 -17.95
C ARG A 47 -6.08 4.46 -17.05
N HIS A 48 -5.77 5.54 -16.34
CA HIS A 48 -4.61 5.58 -15.45
C HIS A 48 -4.86 4.90 -14.10
N ILE A 49 -6.10 4.58 -13.77
CA ILE A 49 -6.46 4.01 -12.46
C ILE A 49 -5.70 2.71 -12.19
N ILE A 50 -5.62 1.82 -13.17
CA ILE A 50 -4.92 0.55 -12.99
C ILE A 50 -3.45 0.78 -12.72
N TRP A 51 -2.82 1.67 -13.48
CA TRP A 51 -1.39 1.98 -13.31
C TRP A 51 -1.11 2.65 -11.97
N LEU A 52 -2.00 3.54 -11.54
CA LEU A 52 -1.88 4.18 -10.23
C LEU A 52 -2.00 3.15 -9.10
N ALA A 53 -2.91 2.21 -9.21
CA ALA A 53 -3.02 1.13 -8.23
C ALA A 53 -1.74 0.31 -8.18
N LEU A 54 -1.15 0.00 -9.34
CA LEU A 54 0.09 -0.78 -9.39
C LEU A 54 1.26 -0.07 -8.73
N VAL A 55 1.48 1.21 -9.04
CA VAL A 55 2.62 1.94 -8.45
C VAL A 55 2.47 2.19 -6.96
N LEU A 56 1.24 2.29 -6.47
CA LEU A 56 0.96 2.46 -5.05
C LEU A 56 0.87 1.14 -4.30
N GLY A 57 0.85 0.01 -5.00
CA GLY A 57 0.69 -1.31 -4.38
C GLY A 57 -0.70 -1.54 -3.82
N LEU A 58 -1.71 -0.97 -4.46
CA LEU A 58 -3.10 -1.09 -4.03
C LEU A 58 -3.77 -2.33 -4.60
N ARG A 59 -4.71 -2.87 -3.85
CA ARG A 59 -5.64 -3.85 -4.40
C ARG A 59 -6.64 -3.09 -5.27
N ILE A 60 -6.74 -3.51 -6.52
CA ILE A 60 -7.63 -2.82 -7.48
C ILE A 60 -9.09 -2.87 -7.02
N GLU A 61 -9.49 -3.97 -6.42
CA GLU A 61 -10.83 -4.10 -5.87
C GLU A 61 -11.12 -3.02 -4.83
N TRP A 62 -10.18 -2.79 -3.91
CA TRP A 62 -10.35 -1.76 -2.90
C TRP A 62 -10.46 -0.36 -3.54
N LEU A 63 -9.62 -0.07 -4.52
CA LEU A 63 -9.66 1.24 -5.17
C LEU A 63 -10.98 1.49 -5.88
N LEU A 64 -11.50 0.47 -6.55
CA LEU A 64 -12.74 0.59 -7.32
C LEU A 64 -14.01 0.54 -6.45
N THR A 65 -14.01 -0.25 -5.40
CA THR A 65 -15.23 -0.52 -4.62
C THR A 65 -15.17 -0.03 -3.18
N GLY A 66 -13.99 0.21 -2.64
CA GLY A 66 -13.80 0.53 -1.23
C GLY A 66 -13.83 -0.68 -0.32
N GLN A 67 -13.97 -1.87 -0.85
CA GLN A 67 -14.06 -3.10 -0.08
C GLN A 67 -12.74 -3.87 -0.08
N GLY A 68 -12.46 -4.53 1.03
CA GLY A 68 -11.26 -5.33 1.21
C GLY A 68 -10.08 -4.50 1.72
N GLU A 69 -8.91 -5.08 1.70
CA GLU A 69 -7.69 -4.44 2.15
C GLU A 69 -7.19 -3.42 1.14
N MET A 70 -6.69 -2.28 1.63
CA MET A 70 -6.17 -1.22 0.78
C MET A 70 -4.93 -1.66 0.00
N PHE A 71 -3.96 -2.23 0.68
CA PHE A 71 -2.70 -2.60 0.08
C PHE A 71 -2.62 -4.08 -0.22
N GLU A 72 -1.97 -4.39 -1.34
CA GLU A 72 -1.65 -5.77 -1.66
C GLU A 72 -0.45 -6.21 -0.84
N VAL A 73 -0.60 -7.32 -0.12
CA VAL A 73 0.47 -7.89 0.68
C VAL A 73 1.25 -8.86 -0.18
N ARG A 74 2.56 -8.63 -0.31
CA ARG A 74 3.44 -9.52 -1.06
C ARG A 74 4.42 -10.18 -0.10
N TRP A 75 4.69 -11.46 -0.36
CA TRP A 75 5.70 -12.20 0.37
C TRP A 75 7.06 -11.56 0.09
N PRO A 76 7.75 -10.99 1.11
CA PRO A 76 8.92 -10.15 0.87
C PRO A 76 10.25 -10.91 0.81
N TRP A 77 10.23 -12.22 1.05
CA TRP A 77 11.47 -12.99 1.17
C TRP A 77 11.73 -13.85 -0.06
N THR A 78 13.02 -14.16 -0.30
CA THR A 78 13.42 -15.02 -1.42
C THR A 78 13.15 -16.49 -1.17
N ILE A 79 13.00 -16.90 0.10
CA ILE A 79 12.64 -18.27 0.47
C ILE A 79 11.18 -18.50 0.10
N PRO A 80 10.84 -19.52 -0.69
CA PRO A 80 9.45 -19.79 -1.06
C PRO A 80 8.56 -20.03 0.15
N MET A 81 7.35 -19.49 0.10
CA MET A 81 6.36 -19.69 1.15
C MET A 81 6.10 -21.19 1.38
N SER A 82 6.11 -21.99 0.30
CA SER A 82 5.87 -23.43 0.37
C SER A 82 6.92 -24.14 1.24
N GLU A 83 8.17 -23.69 1.19
CA GLU A 83 9.22 -24.28 2.03
C GLU A 83 9.03 -23.93 3.50
N VAL A 84 8.64 -22.69 3.77
CA VAL A 84 8.37 -22.25 5.14
C VAL A 84 7.17 -23.02 5.72
N ALA A 85 6.13 -23.20 4.93
CA ALA A 85 4.92 -23.88 5.36
C ALA A 85 5.13 -25.35 5.75
N THR A 86 6.20 -25.98 5.24
CA THR A 86 6.51 -27.39 5.54
C THR A 86 7.36 -27.58 6.79
N LEU A 87 7.78 -26.51 7.43
CA LEU A 87 8.58 -26.58 8.64
C LEU A 87 7.77 -27.16 9.81
N PRO A 88 8.45 -27.84 10.77
CA PRO A 88 7.76 -28.33 11.96
C PRO A 88 7.10 -27.19 12.74
N PRO A 89 5.98 -27.45 13.46
CA PRO A 89 5.27 -26.41 14.18
C PRO A 89 6.13 -25.61 15.15
N HIS A 90 7.05 -26.24 15.88
CA HIS A 90 7.90 -25.53 16.84
C HIS A 90 8.87 -24.57 16.13
N VAL A 91 9.32 -24.90 14.92
CA VAL A 91 10.16 -24.01 14.12
C VAL A 91 9.36 -22.82 13.61
N LEU A 92 8.13 -23.06 13.15
CA LEU A 92 7.25 -21.98 12.71
C LEU A 92 6.94 -21.02 13.86
N GLU A 93 6.72 -21.54 15.05
CA GLU A 93 6.49 -20.73 16.24
C GLU A 93 7.70 -19.84 16.54
N ASP A 94 8.91 -20.39 16.50
CA ASP A 94 10.13 -19.63 16.72
C ASP A 94 10.31 -18.51 15.69
N ILE A 95 10.01 -18.80 14.44
CA ILE A 95 10.07 -17.79 13.37
C ILE A 95 9.05 -16.68 13.62
N GLY A 96 7.82 -17.06 13.99
CA GLY A 96 6.77 -16.11 14.30
C GLY A 96 7.16 -15.19 15.45
N ASP A 97 7.74 -15.74 16.51
CA ASP A 97 8.23 -14.98 17.66
C ASP A 97 9.31 -13.98 17.25
N TYR A 98 10.22 -14.42 16.39
CA TYR A 98 11.29 -13.57 15.88
C TYR A 98 10.73 -12.40 15.07
N ILE A 99 9.79 -12.67 14.18
CA ILE A 99 9.13 -11.64 13.37
C ILE A 99 8.42 -10.64 14.29
N GLN A 100 7.68 -11.14 15.27
CA GLN A 100 6.96 -10.31 16.23
C GLN A 100 7.92 -9.39 16.98
N MET A 101 9.04 -9.91 17.44
CA MET A 101 10.07 -9.13 18.12
C MET A 101 10.61 -8.03 17.23
N LYS A 102 10.90 -8.34 15.97
CA LYS A 102 11.43 -7.37 15.02
C LYS A 102 10.42 -6.26 14.71
N VAL A 103 9.17 -6.61 14.53
CA VAL A 103 8.09 -5.64 14.28
C VAL A 103 7.95 -4.70 15.48
N SER A 104 7.95 -5.25 16.70
CA SER A 104 7.84 -4.45 17.92
C SER A 104 9.02 -3.49 18.07
N LYS A 105 10.22 -3.97 17.81
CA LYS A 105 11.42 -3.13 17.88
C LYS A 105 11.40 -2.01 16.85
N HIS A 106 10.92 -2.31 15.66
CA HIS A 106 10.80 -1.30 14.62
C HIS A 106 9.84 -0.18 15.02
N ARG A 107 8.71 -0.55 15.61
CA ARG A 107 7.73 0.43 16.10
C ARG A 107 8.32 1.32 17.20
N GLU A 108 9.06 0.73 18.12
CA GLU A 108 9.74 1.49 19.19
C GLU A 108 10.79 2.43 18.61
N ARG A 109 11.58 1.95 17.65
CA ARG A 109 12.68 2.69 17.06
C ARG A 109 12.20 3.91 16.27
N THR A 110 11.08 3.80 15.57
CA THR A 110 10.55 4.91 14.81
C THR A 110 9.83 5.93 15.70
N GLY A 111 9.51 5.55 16.93
CA GLY A 111 8.71 6.41 17.81
C GLY A 111 7.33 6.65 17.24
N ASN A 112 6.97 5.97 16.20
CA ASN A 112 5.78 6.21 15.41
C ASN A 112 4.74 5.15 15.68
N ASP A 113 4.09 5.33 16.80
CA ASP A 113 2.74 4.84 16.89
C ASP A 113 1.91 5.80 16.02
N PRO A 114 1.18 5.33 15.03
CA PRO A 114 0.35 6.19 14.20
C PRO A 114 -0.60 7.08 15.00
N ASP A 115 -1.00 6.62 16.18
CA ASP A 115 -1.90 7.34 17.05
C ASP A 115 -1.22 8.50 17.80
N THR A 116 0.11 8.48 17.91
CA THR A 116 0.86 9.52 18.60
C THR A 116 1.36 10.61 17.69
N GLU A 117 1.27 10.42 16.39
CA GLU A 117 1.66 11.41 15.41
C GLU A 117 0.57 12.36 15.01
N ALA A 118 -0.57 12.17 15.54
CA ALA A 118 -1.69 13.03 15.23
C ALA A 118 -1.44 14.48 15.65
#